data_6a8e193002dc9db7766e5edb31307539
#
_entry.id   6a8e193002dc9db7766e5edb31307539
#
_cell.length_a   1.000
_cell.length_b   1.000
_cell.length_c   1.000
_cell.angle_alpha   90.00
_cell.angle_beta   90.00
_cell.angle_gamma   90.00
#
_symmetry.space_group_name_H-M   'P 1'
#
loop_
_entity.id
_entity.type
_entity.pdbx_description
1 polymer ?
#
loop_
_entity_poly.entity_id
_entity_poly.type
_entity_poly.pdbx_seq_one_letter_code
_entity_poly.pdbx_strand_id
1 'polypeptide(L)'
;MTKIIESIDNHHFIRFNKQINVIDLGYHEGSFETCIKENYISYEYIGVEANPTFKSKHKAKMFNYCISEKSNEIVNFYLDDENTMASSQVFKNEKSKLIQVKTISLKDLYNSSGFKFVEILKIDVEGSEFKILNQDNVNFLAENTAQVIVEFDDWIDKKLEPEKIKVINYFKESNFFKIQFSYFDSAKVLFLNKNFIKVGIVQFLYLYLFKYLNGIKRFILRKFK
;
A
#
# COMPACT_ATOMS: atom_id res chain seq x y z
N MET A 1 19.03 -15.36 13.02
CA MET A 1 17.56 -15.22 13.01
C MET A 1 17.17 -14.59 11.69
N THR A 2 16.34 -15.25 10.89
CA THR A 2 15.82 -14.67 9.64
C THR A 2 14.93 -13.49 10.00
N LYS A 3 15.17 -12.32 9.43
CA LYS A 3 14.36 -11.13 9.64
C LYS A 3 12.92 -11.41 9.19
N ILE A 4 11.97 -11.28 10.11
CA ILE A 4 10.57 -11.64 9.87
C ILE A 4 9.80 -10.47 9.24
N ILE A 5 10.23 -9.23 9.55
CA ILE A 5 9.60 -7.99 9.10
C ILE A 5 10.62 -7.17 8.33
N GLU A 6 10.21 -6.71 7.17
CA GLU A 6 10.90 -5.69 6.39
C GLU A 6 10.13 -4.37 6.48
N SER A 7 10.81 -3.26 6.23
CA SER A 7 10.18 -1.96 6.18
C SER A 7 10.95 -0.98 5.30
N ILE A 8 10.20 -0.14 4.61
CA ILE A 8 10.69 1.04 3.90
C ILE A 8 9.69 2.17 4.12
N ASP A 9 10.17 3.36 4.41
CA ASP A 9 9.34 4.57 4.62
C ASP A 9 8.14 4.34 5.56
N ASN A 10 8.37 3.54 6.62
CA ASN A 10 7.35 3.05 7.56
C ASN A 10 6.29 2.09 6.97
N HIS A 11 6.38 1.71 5.71
CA HIS A 11 5.62 0.59 5.18
C HIS A 11 6.24 -0.71 5.66
N HIS A 12 5.52 -1.46 6.47
CA HIS A 12 6.00 -2.70 7.07
C HIS A 12 5.31 -3.89 6.42
N PHE A 13 6.05 -4.97 6.17
CA PHE A 13 5.50 -6.21 5.64
C PHE A 13 6.20 -7.45 6.20
N ILE A 14 5.51 -8.58 6.19
CA ILE A 14 6.09 -9.88 6.58
C ILE A 14 6.84 -10.46 5.40
N ARG A 15 8.07 -10.93 5.67
CA ARG A 15 8.91 -11.58 4.67
C ARG A 15 8.45 -13.00 4.39
N PHE A 16 8.37 -13.36 3.12
CA PHE A 16 8.17 -14.71 2.64
C PHE A 16 9.52 -15.35 2.22
N ASN A 17 9.67 -16.67 2.46
CA ASN A 17 10.84 -17.42 2.04
C ASN A 17 10.57 -18.16 0.72
N LYS A 18 9.96 -17.48 -0.24
CA LYS A 18 9.64 -18.00 -1.57
C LYS A 18 9.63 -16.86 -2.58
N GLN A 19 9.52 -17.20 -3.87
CA GLN A 19 9.16 -16.21 -4.89
C GLN A 19 7.86 -15.53 -4.53
N ILE A 20 7.77 -14.22 -4.77
CA ILE A 20 6.60 -13.40 -4.48
C ILE A 20 6.13 -12.63 -5.70
N ASN A 21 4.82 -12.37 -5.74
CA ASN A 21 4.19 -11.44 -6.64
C ASN A 21 3.80 -10.19 -5.85
N VAL A 22 4.16 -9.03 -6.36
CA VAL A 22 3.95 -7.73 -5.72
C VAL A 22 3.14 -6.85 -6.66
N ILE A 23 2.12 -6.19 -6.11
CA ILE A 23 1.42 -5.08 -6.75
C ILE A 23 1.61 -3.84 -5.88
N ASP A 24 2.08 -2.76 -6.48
CA ASP A 24 2.36 -1.48 -5.84
C ASP A 24 1.49 -0.39 -6.50
N LEU A 25 0.45 0.05 -5.80
CA LEU A 25 -0.42 1.14 -6.21
C LEU A 25 0.13 2.45 -5.63
N GLY A 26 0.46 3.39 -6.51
CA GLY A 26 1.27 4.57 -6.19
C GLY A 26 2.75 4.23 -6.21
N TYR A 27 3.25 3.80 -7.38
CA TYR A 27 4.64 3.37 -7.56
C TYR A 27 5.64 4.51 -7.36
N HIS A 28 5.31 5.72 -7.78
CA HIS A 28 6.14 6.93 -7.71
C HIS A 28 7.57 6.66 -8.22
N GLU A 29 8.61 6.91 -7.41
CA GLU A 29 10.02 6.69 -7.77
C GLU A 29 10.52 5.25 -7.57
N GLY A 30 9.65 4.31 -7.18
CA GLY A 30 10.01 2.89 -7.03
C GLY A 30 10.88 2.58 -5.82
N SER A 31 10.74 3.33 -4.75
CA SER A 31 11.42 3.04 -3.48
C SER A 31 11.02 1.68 -2.93
N PHE A 32 9.73 1.33 -3.03
CA PHE A 32 9.23 0.04 -2.58
C PHE A 32 9.76 -1.12 -3.43
N GLU A 33 9.84 -0.96 -4.78
CA GLU A 33 10.49 -1.96 -5.65
C GLU A 33 11.96 -2.15 -5.28
N THR A 34 12.67 -1.07 -4.95
CA THR A 34 14.08 -1.16 -4.51
C THR A 34 14.21 -2.00 -3.24
N CYS A 35 13.35 -1.78 -2.25
CA CYS A 35 13.33 -2.58 -1.04
C CYS A 35 13.01 -4.06 -1.31
N ILE A 36 12.07 -4.36 -2.19
CA ILE A 36 11.76 -5.75 -2.58
C ILE A 36 12.97 -6.40 -3.25
N LYS A 37 13.63 -5.71 -4.19
CA LYS A 37 14.82 -6.20 -4.87
C LYS A 37 15.97 -6.52 -3.90
N GLU A 38 16.17 -5.71 -2.88
CA GLU A 38 17.21 -5.91 -1.87
C GLU A 38 16.94 -7.11 -0.95
N ASN A 39 15.66 -7.46 -0.76
CA ASN A 39 15.24 -8.47 0.20
C ASN A 39 14.85 -9.81 -0.45
N TYR A 40 14.60 -9.85 -1.77
CA TYR A 40 14.14 -11.05 -2.48
C TYR A 40 15.00 -11.34 -3.70
N ILE A 41 15.42 -12.57 -3.83
CA ILE A 41 16.19 -13.07 -5.00
C ILE A 41 15.25 -13.23 -6.21
N SER A 42 14.03 -13.70 -5.98
CA SER A 42 13.02 -13.94 -7.02
C SER A 42 11.71 -13.26 -6.67
N TYR A 43 11.25 -12.38 -7.55
CA TYR A 43 9.97 -11.68 -7.45
C TYR A 43 9.47 -11.26 -8.81
N GLU A 44 8.14 -11.18 -8.96
CA GLU A 44 7.47 -10.49 -10.05
C GLU A 44 6.81 -9.23 -9.49
N TYR A 45 6.89 -8.12 -10.23
CA TYR A 45 6.47 -6.83 -9.70
C TYR A 45 5.65 -6.03 -10.73
N ILE A 46 4.53 -5.51 -10.28
CA ILE A 46 3.69 -4.58 -11.02
C ILE A 46 3.63 -3.27 -10.26
N GLY A 47 4.03 -2.20 -10.94
CA GLY A 47 3.85 -0.83 -10.49
C GLY A 47 2.67 -0.19 -11.21
N VAL A 48 1.78 0.44 -10.46
CA VAL A 48 0.67 1.25 -11.00
C VAL A 48 0.91 2.69 -10.60
N GLU A 49 0.98 3.56 -11.62
CA GLU A 49 1.28 4.97 -11.41
C GLU A 49 0.49 5.84 -12.40
N ALA A 50 -0.27 6.79 -11.87
CA ALA A 50 -1.09 7.69 -12.69
C ALA A 50 -0.24 8.72 -13.44
N ASN A 51 0.85 9.18 -12.84
CA ASN A 51 1.80 10.08 -13.48
C ASN A 51 2.64 9.33 -14.53
N PRO A 52 2.47 9.58 -15.83
CA PRO A 52 3.13 8.82 -16.89
C PRO A 52 4.65 9.11 -17.02
N THR A 53 5.17 10.08 -16.27
CA THR A 53 6.61 10.41 -16.29
C THR A 53 7.43 9.40 -15.49
N PHE A 54 6.84 8.76 -14.47
CA PHE A 54 7.51 7.72 -13.70
C PHE A 54 7.65 6.42 -14.48
N LYS A 55 8.82 5.83 -14.39
CA LYS A 55 9.18 4.58 -15.06
C LYS A 55 9.71 3.58 -14.03
N SER A 56 9.66 2.31 -14.36
CA SER A 56 10.24 1.28 -13.51
C SER A 56 11.72 1.57 -13.24
N LYS A 57 12.09 1.50 -11.96
CA LYS A 57 13.47 1.68 -11.51
C LYS A 57 14.32 0.44 -11.74
N HIS A 58 13.70 -0.72 -11.73
CA HIS A 58 14.37 -2.00 -11.91
C HIS A 58 13.68 -2.85 -12.98
N LYS A 59 12.73 -3.71 -12.61
CA LYS A 59 12.07 -4.66 -13.52
C LYS A 59 10.54 -4.69 -13.41
N ALA A 60 9.94 -3.74 -12.68
CA ALA A 60 8.49 -3.68 -12.57
C ALA A 60 7.82 -3.53 -13.94
N LYS A 61 6.78 -4.32 -14.18
CA LYS A 61 5.85 -4.06 -15.26
C LYS A 61 4.98 -2.87 -14.89
N MET A 62 5.12 -1.75 -15.59
CA MET A 62 4.41 -0.51 -15.29
C MET A 62 3.05 -0.46 -15.97
N PHE A 63 2.04 -0.04 -15.19
CA PHE A 63 0.72 0.31 -15.65
C PHE A 63 0.47 1.79 -15.38
N ASN A 64 0.42 2.61 -16.42
CA ASN A 64 0.14 4.05 -16.29
C ASN A 64 -1.38 4.28 -16.27
N TYR A 65 -1.99 4.04 -15.12
CA TYR A 65 -3.41 4.22 -14.83
C TYR A 65 -3.60 4.88 -13.46
N CYS A 66 -4.71 5.58 -13.33
CA CYS A 66 -5.24 5.93 -12.02
C CYS A 66 -6.08 4.75 -11.50
N ILE A 67 -5.79 4.24 -10.32
CA ILE A 67 -6.62 3.20 -9.71
C ILE A 67 -7.96 3.80 -9.25
N SER A 68 -9.06 3.14 -9.56
CA SER A 68 -10.41 3.63 -9.28
C SER A 68 -11.40 2.48 -9.09
N GLU A 69 -12.67 2.79 -8.80
CA GLU A 69 -13.74 1.78 -8.72
C GLU A 69 -14.04 1.13 -10.08
N LYS A 70 -13.90 1.90 -11.16
CA LYS A 70 -14.21 1.45 -12.53
C LYS A 70 -13.02 1.62 -13.44
N SER A 71 -12.91 0.72 -14.43
CA SER A 71 -11.90 0.78 -15.48
C SER A 71 -12.38 1.57 -16.69
N ASN A 72 -11.39 2.03 -17.47
CA ASN A 72 -11.59 2.65 -18.79
C ASN A 72 -12.32 4.01 -18.76
N GLU A 73 -12.43 4.63 -17.61
CA GLU A 73 -12.86 6.03 -17.51
C GLU A 73 -11.66 6.97 -17.67
N ILE A 74 -11.91 8.19 -18.13
CA ILE A 74 -10.92 9.26 -18.16
C ILE A 74 -11.19 10.18 -16.98
N VAL A 75 -10.20 10.35 -16.13
CA VAL A 75 -10.31 11.18 -14.92
C VAL A 75 -9.28 12.31 -14.94
N ASN A 76 -9.61 13.40 -14.28
CA ASN A 76 -8.67 14.46 -14.01
C ASN A 76 -7.71 14.04 -12.90
N PHE A 77 -6.43 14.24 -13.14
CA PHE A 77 -5.37 13.97 -12.17
C PHE A 77 -4.49 15.20 -12.03
N TYR A 78 -4.25 15.61 -10.80
CA TYR A 78 -3.52 16.83 -10.48
C TYR A 78 -2.07 16.48 -10.14
N LEU A 79 -1.14 16.86 -11.01
CA LEU A 79 0.29 16.72 -10.77
C LEU A 79 0.78 17.90 -9.95
N ASP A 80 1.49 17.63 -8.87
CA ASP A 80 2.21 18.64 -8.13
C ASP A 80 3.69 18.61 -8.58
N ASP A 81 4.11 19.63 -9.32
CA ASP A 81 5.47 19.71 -9.85
C ASP A 81 6.51 20.02 -8.75
N GLU A 82 6.10 20.63 -7.63
CA GLU A 82 7.00 20.95 -6.50
C GLU A 82 7.06 19.79 -5.49
N ASN A 83 5.98 19.04 -5.34
CA ASN A 83 5.90 17.88 -4.47
C ASN A 83 5.20 16.72 -5.20
N THR A 84 5.95 15.98 -5.98
CA THR A 84 5.43 14.87 -6.79
C THR A 84 4.73 13.79 -5.96
N MET A 85 5.01 13.70 -4.64
CA MET A 85 4.36 12.81 -3.71
C MET A 85 2.91 13.21 -3.39
N ALA A 86 2.54 14.48 -3.63
CA ALA A 86 1.17 14.98 -3.41
C ALA A 86 0.32 14.99 -4.69
N SER A 87 0.74 14.30 -5.74
CA SER A 87 -0.03 14.21 -6.99
C SER A 87 -1.22 13.27 -6.82
N SER A 88 -2.45 13.76 -7.05
CA SER A 88 -3.67 13.06 -6.64
C SER A 88 -4.86 13.28 -7.59
N GLN A 89 -5.81 12.35 -7.57
CA GLN A 89 -7.14 12.55 -8.16
C GLN A 89 -8.05 13.39 -7.23
N VAL A 90 -7.78 13.38 -5.93
CA VAL A 90 -8.66 13.95 -4.90
C VAL A 90 -8.20 15.34 -4.46
N PHE A 91 -6.89 15.51 -4.31
CA PHE A 91 -6.30 16.75 -3.78
C PHE A 91 -5.75 17.62 -4.89
N LYS A 92 -6.07 18.92 -4.80
CA LYS A 92 -5.64 19.94 -5.75
C LYS A 92 -5.04 21.10 -4.96
N ASN A 93 -3.85 21.55 -5.35
CA ASN A 93 -3.29 22.83 -4.93
C ASN A 93 -3.29 23.85 -6.08
N GLU A 94 -3.00 25.11 -5.80
CA GLU A 94 -3.05 26.22 -6.78
C GLU A 94 -2.03 26.05 -7.94
N LYS A 95 -0.97 25.28 -7.73
CA LYS A 95 0.13 25.05 -8.69
C LYS A 95 0.02 23.72 -9.41
N SER A 96 -0.98 22.88 -9.09
CA SER A 96 -1.15 21.58 -9.70
C SER A 96 -1.44 21.70 -11.19
N LYS A 97 -0.68 20.93 -12.00
CA LYS A 97 -0.94 20.74 -13.42
C LYS A 97 -1.98 19.65 -13.63
N LEU A 98 -3.02 19.99 -14.36
CA LEU A 98 -4.08 19.02 -14.70
C LEU A 98 -3.64 18.16 -15.88
N ILE A 99 -3.73 16.84 -15.73
CA ILE A 99 -3.66 15.86 -16.81
C ILE A 99 -4.90 14.98 -16.82
N GLN A 100 -5.15 14.33 -17.96
CA GLN A 100 -6.18 13.28 -18.07
C GLN A 100 -5.51 11.91 -18.05
N VAL A 101 -6.01 11.03 -17.18
CA VAL A 101 -5.48 9.68 -16.99
C VAL A 101 -6.61 8.67 -17.11
N LYS A 102 -6.32 7.54 -17.73
CA LYS A 102 -7.24 6.42 -17.81
C LYS A 102 -7.27 5.66 -16.49
N THR A 103 -8.46 5.19 -16.10
CA THR A 103 -8.61 4.42 -14.86
C THR A 103 -8.51 2.92 -15.08
N ILE A 104 -8.14 2.20 -14.01
CA ILE A 104 -8.24 0.74 -13.91
C ILE A 104 -8.83 0.36 -12.54
N SER A 105 -9.74 -0.60 -12.51
CA SER A 105 -10.26 -1.16 -11.27
C SER A 105 -9.28 -2.17 -10.65
N LEU A 106 -9.40 -2.40 -9.35
CA LEU A 106 -8.56 -3.38 -8.65
C LEU A 106 -8.70 -4.78 -9.27
N LYS A 107 -9.91 -5.22 -9.56
CA LYS A 107 -10.18 -6.54 -10.16
C LYS A 107 -9.61 -6.66 -11.57
N ASP A 108 -9.75 -5.64 -12.41
CA ASP A 108 -9.20 -5.66 -13.77
C ASP A 108 -7.67 -5.59 -13.76
N LEU A 109 -7.08 -4.89 -12.80
CA LEU A 109 -5.65 -4.89 -12.60
C LEU A 109 -5.13 -6.30 -12.27
N TYR A 110 -5.77 -7.00 -11.33
CA TYR A 110 -5.41 -8.39 -10.99
C TYR A 110 -5.54 -9.31 -12.21
N ASN A 111 -6.63 -9.21 -12.96
CA ASN A 111 -6.82 -9.98 -14.20
C ASN A 111 -5.71 -9.68 -15.23
N SER A 112 -5.34 -8.40 -15.39
CA SER A 112 -4.30 -7.95 -16.34
C SER A 112 -2.88 -8.25 -15.88
N SER A 113 -2.69 -8.51 -14.59
CA SER A 113 -1.41 -8.85 -14.00
C SER A 113 -0.88 -10.19 -14.48
N GLY A 114 -1.76 -11.15 -14.67
CA GLY A 114 -1.44 -12.55 -14.88
C GLY A 114 -1.11 -13.30 -13.57
N PHE A 115 -1.16 -12.63 -12.43
CA PHE A 115 -0.90 -13.25 -11.13
C PHE A 115 -2.13 -14.05 -10.67
N LYS A 116 -1.90 -15.31 -10.31
CA LYS A 116 -2.94 -16.12 -9.66
C LYS A 116 -3.13 -15.74 -8.20
N PHE A 117 -2.10 -15.19 -7.58
CA PHE A 117 -2.07 -14.79 -6.17
C PHE A 117 -1.03 -13.69 -5.96
N VAL A 118 -1.30 -12.76 -5.05
CA VAL A 118 -0.42 -11.63 -4.72
C VAL A 118 0.04 -11.77 -3.27
N GLU A 119 1.34 -11.89 -3.06
CA GLU A 119 1.90 -11.97 -1.71
C GLU A 119 1.88 -10.63 -1.01
N ILE A 120 2.14 -9.54 -1.76
CA ILE A 120 2.20 -8.19 -1.21
C ILE A 120 1.44 -7.23 -2.13
N LEU A 121 0.41 -6.59 -1.61
CA LEU A 121 -0.24 -5.44 -2.21
C LEU A 121 0.08 -4.20 -1.36
N LYS A 122 0.72 -3.18 -1.97
CA LYS A 122 0.86 -1.85 -1.38
C LYS A 122 -0.19 -0.92 -2.01
N ILE A 123 -0.84 -0.11 -1.19
CA ILE A 123 -1.81 0.91 -1.58
C ILE A 123 -1.42 2.22 -0.92
N ASP A 124 -1.01 3.18 -1.75
CA ASP A 124 -0.55 4.50 -1.36
C ASP A 124 -0.85 5.44 -2.55
N VAL A 125 -2.10 5.90 -2.63
CA VAL A 125 -2.68 6.53 -3.83
C VAL A 125 -3.31 7.89 -3.53
N GLU A 126 -2.79 8.53 -2.47
CA GLU A 126 -3.02 9.94 -2.16
C GLU A 126 -4.52 10.31 -2.09
N GLY A 127 -5.26 9.56 -1.24
CA GLY A 127 -6.66 9.82 -0.90
C GLY A 127 -7.70 9.01 -1.68
N SER A 128 -7.29 8.16 -2.63
CA SER A 128 -8.22 7.28 -3.36
C SER A 128 -8.49 5.95 -2.65
N GLU A 129 -7.79 5.63 -1.54
CA GLU A 129 -7.88 4.37 -0.80
C GLU A 129 -9.31 4.06 -0.35
N PHE A 130 -10.03 5.10 0.11
CA PHE A 130 -11.39 4.96 0.64
C PHE A 130 -12.41 4.56 -0.42
N LYS A 131 -12.17 4.91 -1.70
CA LYS A 131 -13.01 4.51 -2.84
C LYS A 131 -12.66 3.10 -3.30
N ILE A 132 -11.36 2.80 -3.37
CA ILE A 132 -10.86 1.52 -3.85
C ILE A 132 -11.18 0.38 -2.88
N LEU A 133 -11.07 0.62 -1.56
CA LEU A 133 -11.23 -0.37 -0.50
C LEU A 133 -12.68 -0.46 0.01
N ASN A 134 -13.64 -0.66 -0.90
CA ASN A 134 -15.00 -1.02 -0.55
C ASN A 134 -15.10 -2.51 -0.14
N GLN A 135 -16.24 -2.93 0.42
CA GLN A 135 -16.44 -4.29 0.93
C GLN A 135 -16.18 -5.37 -0.13
N ASP A 136 -16.65 -5.16 -1.36
CA ASP A 136 -16.52 -6.14 -2.45
C ASP A 136 -15.06 -6.34 -2.87
N ASN A 137 -14.28 -5.26 -2.89
CA ASN A 137 -12.86 -5.32 -3.21
C ASN A 137 -12.06 -5.94 -2.05
N VAL A 138 -12.40 -5.65 -0.80
CA VAL A 138 -11.75 -6.28 0.36
C VAL A 138 -12.06 -7.78 0.43
N ASN A 139 -13.28 -8.21 0.11
CA ASN A 139 -13.63 -9.62 -0.03
C ASN A 139 -12.82 -10.30 -1.15
N PHE A 140 -12.68 -9.65 -2.30
CA PHE A 140 -11.83 -10.13 -3.40
C PHE A 140 -10.36 -10.26 -2.96
N LEU A 141 -9.83 -9.29 -2.21
CA LEU A 141 -8.47 -9.36 -1.66
C LEU A 141 -8.32 -10.52 -0.66
N ALA A 142 -9.36 -10.85 0.10
CA ALA A 142 -9.32 -11.96 1.05
C ALA A 142 -9.12 -13.33 0.37
N GLU A 143 -9.48 -13.46 -0.89
CA GLU A 143 -9.29 -14.68 -1.69
C GLU A 143 -7.95 -14.69 -2.44
N ASN A 144 -7.42 -13.51 -2.79
CA ASN A 144 -6.35 -13.38 -3.77
C ASN A 144 -5.04 -12.76 -3.24
N THR A 145 -4.99 -12.36 -1.94
CA THR A 145 -3.86 -11.58 -1.41
C THR A 145 -3.44 -12.04 -0.02
N ALA A 146 -2.14 -12.22 0.21
CA ALA A 146 -1.64 -12.62 1.53
C ALA A 146 -1.52 -11.44 2.51
N GLN A 147 -1.04 -10.30 2.08
CA GLN A 147 -0.95 -9.10 2.91
C GLN A 147 -1.17 -7.84 2.10
N VAL A 148 -1.81 -6.86 2.74
CA VAL A 148 -2.11 -5.55 2.18
C VAL A 148 -1.52 -4.48 3.09
N ILE A 149 -0.72 -3.60 2.52
CA ILE A 149 -0.17 -2.43 3.17
C ILE A 149 -0.96 -1.23 2.65
N VAL A 150 -1.54 -0.45 3.54
CA VAL A 150 -2.31 0.74 3.16
C VAL A 150 -1.74 1.96 3.85
N GLU A 151 -1.46 3.01 3.10
CA GLU A 151 -1.31 4.35 3.62
C GLU A 151 -2.65 5.07 3.49
N PHE A 152 -3.21 5.48 4.63
CA PHE A 152 -4.48 6.22 4.67
C PHE A 152 -4.21 7.71 4.82
N ASP A 153 -4.74 8.51 3.91
CA ASP A 153 -4.57 9.96 3.90
C ASP A 153 -5.69 10.71 4.66
N ASP A 154 -6.23 10.07 5.71
CA ASP A 154 -7.22 10.68 6.60
C ASP A 154 -6.71 11.90 7.39
N TRP A 155 -5.40 12.07 7.46
CA TRP A 155 -4.76 13.24 8.08
C TRP A 155 -4.94 14.53 7.26
N ILE A 156 -5.17 14.43 5.95
CA ILE A 156 -5.38 15.58 5.06
C ILE A 156 -6.78 16.20 5.28
N ASP A 157 -7.79 15.35 5.46
CA ASP A 157 -9.16 15.78 5.81
C ASP A 157 -9.72 14.88 6.91
N LYS A 158 -9.94 15.45 8.11
CA LYS A 158 -10.53 14.73 9.25
C LYS A 158 -11.91 14.11 8.97
N LYS A 159 -12.61 14.57 7.92
CA LYS A 159 -13.86 13.96 7.46
C LYS A 159 -13.68 12.54 6.91
N LEU A 160 -12.44 12.15 6.58
CA LEU A 160 -12.12 10.82 6.09
C LEU A 160 -11.89 9.79 7.22
N GLU A 161 -11.78 10.24 8.48
CA GLU A 161 -11.60 9.32 9.62
C GLU A 161 -12.72 8.27 9.75
N PRO A 162 -14.02 8.59 9.59
CA PRO A 162 -15.09 7.59 9.56
C PRO A 162 -14.93 6.57 8.42
N GLU A 163 -14.50 7.00 7.25
CA GLU A 163 -14.27 6.10 6.11
C GLU A 163 -13.10 5.16 6.36
N LYS A 164 -12.03 5.63 7.00
CA LYS A 164 -10.92 4.78 7.45
C LYS A 164 -11.39 3.69 8.41
N ILE A 165 -12.21 4.05 9.40
CA ILE A 165 -12.78 3.09 10.36
C ILE A 165 -13.60 2.04 9.61
N LYS A 166 -14.41 2.45 8.65
CA LYS A 166 -15.23 1.58 7.82
C LYS A 166 -14.38 0.59 7.01
N VAL A 167 -13.34 1.06 6.33
CA VAL A 167 -12.39 0.21 5.60
C VAL A 167 -11.70 -0.80 6.53
N ILE A 168 -11.26 -0.36 7.72
CA ILE A 168 -10.66 -1.25 8.72
C ILE A 168 -11.64 -2.37 9.14
N ASN A 169 -12.93 -2.04 9.27
CA ASN A 169 -13.96 -3.04 9.59
C ASN A 169 -14.16 -4.04 8.45
N TYR A 170 -14.16 -3.60 7.19
CA TYR A 170 -14.21 -4.49 6.03
C TYR A 170 -13.08 -5.52 6.05
N PHE A 171 -11.84 -5.09 6.29
CA PHE A 171 -10.71 -6.01 6.43
C PHE A 171 -10.88 -6.99 7.60
N LYS A 172 -11.40 -6.52 8.75
CA LYS A 172 -11.65 -7.37 9.90
C LYS A 172 -12.70 -8.45 9.61
N GLU A 173 -13.80 -8.07 8.97
CA GLU A 173 -14.89 -8.96 8.55
C GLU A 173 -14.45 -9.96 7.49
N SER A 174 -13.53 -9.58 6.61
CA SER A 174 -12.93 -10.42 5.57
C SER A 174 -11.71 -11.22 6.06
N ASN A 175 -11.61 -11.49 7.36
CA ASN A 175 -10.60 -12.36 7.97
C ASN A 175 -9.16 -11.85 7.92
N PHE A 176 -8.94 -10.53 7.87
CA PHE A 176 -7.61 -9.95 8.02
C PHE A 176 -7.30 -9.60 9.48
N PHE A 177 -6.04 -9.67 9.83
CA PHE A 177 -5.50 -9.18 11.08
C PHE A 177 -4.79 -7.84 10.85
N LYS A 178 -5.22 -6.80 11.56
CA LYS A 178 -4.67 -5.45 11.45
C LYS A 178 -3.45 -5.27 12.35
N ILE A 179 -2.35 -4.75 11.81
CA ILE A 179 -1.18 -4.30 12.56
C ILE A 179 -0.89 -2.84 12.21
N GLN A 180 -0.80 -2.01 13.22
CA GLN A 180 -0.35 -0.63 13.11
C GLN A 180 0.93 -0.49 13.91
N PHE A 181 2.06 -0.21 13.24
CA PHE A 181 3.38 -0.20 13.86
C PHE A 181 3.73 1.11 14.58
N SER A 182 3.01 2.18 14.32
CA SER A 182 3.20 3.46 14.98
C SER A 182 1.93 3.95 15.64
N TYR A 183 2.06 4.47 16.86
CA TYR A 183 0.96 5.17 17.53
C TYR A 183 0.80 6.60 16.98
N PHE A 184 1.92 7.24 16.63
CA PHE A 184 1.94 8.63 16.14
C PHE A 184 1.77 8.74 14.63
N ASP A 185 1.97 7.64 13.90
CA ASP A 185 1.74 7.53 12.48
C ASP A 185 0.64 6.48 12.29
N SER A 186 -0.59 6.95 12.33
CA SER A 186 -1.78 6.10 12.16
C SER A 186 -2.11 5.86 10.69
N ALA A 187 -1.43 6.54 9.76
CA ALA A 187 -1.69 6.45 8.35
C ALA A 187 -1.37 5.04 7.82
N LYS A 188 -0.21 4.49 8.19
CA LYS A 188 0.29 3.23 7.62
C LYS A 188 -0.15 2.01 8.41
N VAL A 189 -0.91 1.14 7.75
CA VAL A 189 -1.51 -0.06 8.34
C VAL A 189 -1.17 -1.28 7.50
N LEU A 190 -0.75 -2.36 8.17
CA LEU A 190 -0.58 -3.68 7.58
C LEU A 190 -1.77 -4.57 7.92
N PHE A 191 -2.38 -5.16 6.90
CA PHE A 191 -3.42 -6.17 7.01
C PHE A 191 -2.87 -7.53 6.60
N LEU A 192 -2.91 -8.51 7.50
CA LEU A 192 -2.47 -9.87 7.27
C LEU A 192 -3.66 -10.79 7.09
N ASN A 193 -3.73 -11.46 5.96
CA ASN A 193 -4.79 -12.41 5.67
C ASN A 193 -4.59 -13.70 6.46
N LYS A 194 -5.47 -13.98 7.41
CA LYS A 194 -5.41 -15.15 8.30
C LYS A 194 -5.61 -16.49 7.57
N ASN A 195 -6.14 -16.46 6.35
CA ASN A 195 -6.29 -17.67 5.52
C ASN A 195 -4.94 -18.16 4.97
N PHE A 196 -3.99 -17.24 4.75
CA PHE A 196 -2.71 -17.53 4.11
C PHE A 196 -1.50 -17.33 5.03
N ILE A 197 -1.60 -16.42 5.99
CA ILE A 197 -0.53 -16.13 6.94
C ILE A 197 -0.91 -16.64 8.32
N LYS A 198 -0.33 -17.79 8.71
CA LYS A 198 -0.46 -18.31 10.06
C LYS A 198 0.59 -17.66 10.96
N VAL A 199 0.17 -16.69 11.75
CA VAL A 199 1.05 -16.06 12.76
C VAL A 199 1.00 -16.90 14.03
N GLY A 200 2.08 -17.62 14.33
CA GLY A 200 2.23 -18.33 15.60
C GLY A 200 2.36 -17.35 16.79
N ILE A 201 2.11 -17.84 18.00
CA ILE A 201 2.18 -17.01 19.23
C ILE A 201 3.53 -16.30 19.36
N VAL A 202 4.63 -16.96 19.07
CA VAL A 202 5.99 -16.38 19.14
C VAL A 202 6.18 -15.27 18.10
N GLN A 203 5.68 -15.47 16.87
CA GLN A 203 5.73 -14.46 15.80
C GLN A 203 4.84 -13.25 16.16
N PHE A 204 3.67 -13.49 16.74
CA PHE A 204 2.79 -12.45 17.22
C PHE A 204 3.45 -11.59 18.32
N LEU A 205 4.06 -12.23 19.32
CA LEU A 205 4.81 -11.54 20.37
C LEU A 205 5.97 -10.73 19.77
N TYR A 206 6.68 -11.28 18.78
CA TYR A 206 7.74 -10.58 18.08
C TYR A 206 7.22 -9.34 17.32
N LEU A 207 6.08 -9.43 16.63
CA LEU A 207 5.44 -8.30 15.93
C LEU A 207 5.09 -7.18 16.92
N TYR A 208 4.51 -7.53 18.07
CA TYR A 208 4.21 -6.57 19.14
C TYR A 208 5.47 -5.95 19.73
N LEU A 209 6.49 -6.74 20.04
CA LEU A 209 7.76 -6.26 20.57
C LEU A 209 8.44 -5.32 19.56
N PHE A 210 8.46 -5.67 18.28
CA PHE A 210 9.00 -4.83 17.21
C PHE A 210 8.30 -3.48 17.11
N LYS A 211 6.96 -3.46 17.24
CA LYS A 211 6.16 -2.23 17.29
C LYS A 211 6.61 -1.31 18.42
N TYR A 212 6.75 -1.84 19.65
CA TYR A 212 7.14 -1.04 20.82
C TYR A 212 8.59 -0.59 20.76
N LEU A 213 9.51 -1.44 20.35
CA LEU A 213 10.93 -1.08 20.22
C LEU A 213 11.16 0.03 19.19
N ASN A 214 10.47 -0.03 18.04
CA ASN A 214 10.52 1.05 17.05
C ASN A 214 9.86 2.34 17.56
N GLY A 215 8.81 2.24 18.36
CA GLY A 215 8.20 3.39 19.04
C GLY A 215 9.18 4.08 20.00
N ILE A 216 9.85 3.31 20.84
CA ILE A 216 10.86 3.80 21.78
C ILE A 216 12.06 4.42 21.04
N LYS A 217 12.57 3.75 20.01
CA LYS A 217 13.68 4.27 19.17
C LYS A 217 13.32 5.64 18.57
N ARG A 218 12.11 5.80 18.02
CA ARG A 218 11.65 7.08 17.46
C ARG A 218 11.50 8.15 18.54
N PHE A 219 10.98 7.80 19.71
CA PHE A 219 10.85 8.73 20.83
C PHE A 219 12.22 9.24 21.28
N ILE A 220 13.20 8.36 21.42
CA ILE A 220 14.57 8.73 21.77
C ILE A 220 15.17 9.66 20.71
N LEU A 221 15.09 9.28 19.43
CA LEU A 221 15.66 10.08 18.33
C LEU A 221 15.02 11.48 18.19
N ARG A 222 13.76 11.66 18.61
CA ARG A 222 13.10 12.97 18.63
C ARG A 222 13.53 13.87 19.80
N LYS A 223 13.97 13.28 20.92
CA LYS A 223 14.47 14.04 22.07
C LYS A 223 15.89 14.57 21.87
N PHE A 224 16.64 14.00 20.95
CA PHE A 224 18.04 14.36 20.67
C PHE A 224 18.21 15.10 19.33
N LYS A 225 17.10 15.51 18.69
CA LYS A 225 17.04 16.53 17.63
C LYS A 225 16.47 17.82 18.21
#